data_85f9f73625b3db530e5a32cc7b1fcea3
#
_entry.id   85f9f73625b3db530e5a32cc7b1fcea3
#
_cell.length_a   1.000
_cell.length_b   1.000
_cell.length_c   1.000
_cell.angle_alpha   90.00
_cell.angle_beta   90.00
_cell.angle_gamma   90.00
#
_symmetry.space_group_name_H-M   'P 1'
#
loop_
_entity.id
_entity.type
_entity.pdbx_description
1 polymer ?
#
loop_
_entity_poly.entity_id
_entity_poly.type
_entity_poly.pdbx_seq_one_letter_code
_entity_poly.pdbx_strand_id
1 'polypeptide(L)'
;MLTSQFEKHYNNLNPEQKAAVDAIEGPVMTIAGAGTGKTQILAVRIAKILLETQIDPYNILCLTFTEAGVTAMRKRLMKIIGPAAYHVKVATFHSFCNEIIRENTEEFNLGRDHEQIDDLEKILLMQEIIDELGVKSPLRPTGEAYHYLNDIDKRIKDLKKENITPDTFKVTLSEINDFLEKFQPLVIDFCNTKGRPSEEQISAVHPDKILPHFQSQTDLQQAYLNYFQDLYKNFEQTLDGSKKNDGPKRTAFRNTLNAFLKRLINDLPKQLDLAKAYQLYQQKMTLRKRYDYEDMILLVSQKFANDQAKSDGGLLRKYQERYQYILVDEYQDTNSAQNSTVNLLGSFFDTPNIFVVGDDDQSIYRFQGASVENIIEFHDKHQSELKIITLIKNYRSQQSILDAASALISHNQTRLATKIPGIDKQLFSQTPAPAAPLQLTIYESEDAENYGIAKAIQKLISAGTEPTEIAVLYRNHYQSADLIEILQKLGIPYQIIAGRNILEDLKIDQLIKLFRLVDQPNDNDLLAQVLFLNFFQFSRLDIIKLTHYYFTERLEKQGYSLFQIINLRQHLEKARLENVQLFIDFSQKILEWKDLSMNETLSHFFETVIKTSGYLENLIEQKT
;
A
#
# COMPACT_ATOMS: atom_id res chain seq x y z
N MET A 1 43.28 5.71 13.62
CA MET A 1 42.03 5.32 14.33
C MET A 1 41.03 4.64 13.41
N LEU A 2 40.75 5.21 12.25
CA LEU A 2 39.78 4.65 11.29
C LEU A 2 40.15 3.23 10.86
N THR A 3 41.41 3.00 10.50
CA THR A 3 41.94 1.71 10.06
C THR A 3 41.80 0.60 11.11
N SER A 4 42.07 0.88 12.37
CA SER A 4 42.03 -0.09 13.48
C SER A 4 40.58 -0.51 13.82
N GLN A 5 39.61 0.41 13.78
CA GLN A 5 38.20 0.08 14.00
C GLN A 5 37.63 -0.72 12.82
N PHE A 6 37.96 -0.31 11.60
CA PHE A 6 37.59 -1.05 10.40
C PHE A 6 38.11 -2.49 10.42
N GLU A 7 39.42 -2.67 10.66
CA GLU A 7 40.06 -4.00 10.72
C GLU A 7 39.35 -4.92 11.71
N LYS A 8 39.00 -4.41 12.90
CA LYS A 8 38.26 -5.18 13.90
C LYS A 8 36.91 -5.69 13.36
N HIS A 9 36.15 -4.82 12.69
CA HIS A 9 34.84 -5.20 12.14
C HIS A 9 34.98 -6.09 10.89
N TYR A 10 35.95 -5.81 10.04
CA TYR A 10 36.23 -6.56 8.82
C TYR A 10 36.73 -8.00 9.12
N ASN A 11 37.63 -8.16 10.10
CA ASN A 11 38.16 -9.47 10.47
C ASN A 11 37.09 -10.39 11.07
N ASN A 12 36.05 -9.84 11.66
CA ASN A 12 34.91 -10.61 12.19
C ASN A 12 33.90 -11.06 11.11
N LEU A 13 34.08 -10.64 9.85
CA LEU A 13 33.22 -11.07 8.76
C LEU A 13 33.61 -12.47 8.29
N ASN A 14 32.61 -13.25 7.92
CA ASN A 14 32.81 -14.53 7.25
C ASN A 14 33.25 -14.32 5.78
N PRO A 15 33.70 -15.38 5.06
CA PRO A 15 34.21 -15.26 3.69
C PRO A 15 33.20 -14.63 2.71
N GLU A 16 31.92 -14.99 2.79
CA GLU A 16 30.88 -14.48 1.91
C GLU A 16 30.59 -13.00 2.20
N GLN A 17 30.55 -12.62 3.46
CA GLN A 17 30.42 -11.21 3.88
C GLN A 17 31.64 -10.37 3.43
N LYS A 18 32.87 -10.94 3.53
CA LYS A 18 34.08 -10.27 3.02
C LYS A 18 34.00 -10.07 1.51
N ALA A 19 33.59 -11.10 0.76
CA ALA A 19 33.40 -10.97 -0.68
C ALA A 19 32.42 -9.83 -1.06
N ALA A 20 31.33 -9.68 -0.29
CA ALA A 20 30.37 -8.59 -0.49
C ALA A 20 30.94 -7.21 -0.15
N VAL A 21 31.82 -7.12 0.84
CA VAL A 21 32.51 -5.88 1.24
C VAL A 21 33.63 -5.53 0.26
N ASP A 22 34.35 -6.52 -0.26
CA ASP A 22 35.53 -6.33 -1.12
C ASP A 22 35.17 -5.96 -2.56
N ALA A 23 33.98 -6.34 -3.02
CA ALA A 23 33.51 -6.00 -4.38
C ALA A 23 33.04 -4.53 -4.45
N ILE A 24 33.93 -3.53 -4.28
CA ILE A 24 33.56 -2.12 -4.20
C ILE A 24 33.16 -1.49 -5.53
N GLU A 25 33.67 -1.98 -6.65
CA GLU A 25 33.40 -1.46 -7.99
C GLU A 25 32.36 -2.29 -8.74
N GLY A 26 31.54 -1.61 -9.54
CA GLY A 26 30.51 -2.18 -10.39
C GLY A 26 29.21 -2.56 -9.67
N PRO A 27 28.23 -3.09 -10.42
CA PRO A 27 26.95 -3.52 -9.84
C PRO A 27 27.13 -4.82 -9.03
N VAL A 28 26.63 -4.81 -7.79
CA VAL A 28 26.69 -5.95 -6.87
C VAL A 28 25.32 -6.22 -6.28
N MET A 29 24.87 -7.45 -6.38
CA MET A 29 23.66 -7.95 -5.75
C MET A 29 24.01 -8.92 -4.62
N THR A 30 23.61 -8.62 -3.40
CA THR A 30 23.79 -9.50 -2.27
C THR A 30 22.44 -10.07 -1.84
N ILE A 31 22.28 -11.38 -1.99
CA ILE A 31 21.11 -12.11 -1.50
C ILE A 31 21.41 -12.56 -0.09
N ALA A 32 20.70 -11.97 0.87
CA ALA A 32 21.04 -12.07 2.26
C ALA A 32 19.81 -12.38 3.11
N GLY A 33 19.63 -13.62 3.49
CA GLY A 33 18.53 -14.06 4.33
C GLY A 33 18.45 -13.32 5.68
N ALA A 34 17.36 -13.54 6.42
CA ALA A 34 17.19 -12.97 7.74
C ALA A 34 18.37 -13.31 8.66
N GLY A 35 18.87 -12.36 9.43
CA GLY A 35 19.93 -12.61 10.43
C GLY A 35 21.33 -12.92 9.87
N THR A 36 21.58 -12.72 8.58
CA THR A 36 22.91 -12.95 7.94
C THR A 36 23.86 -11.73 8.02
N GLY A 37 23.41 -10.63 8.61
CA GLY A 37 24.24 -9.45 8.84
C GLY A 37 24.19 -8.39 7.73
N LYS A 38 23.08 -8.26 6.98
CA LYS A 38 22.87 -7.25 5.90
C LYS A 38 23.40 -5.86 6.27
N THR A 39 22.89 -5.27 7.36
CA THR A 39 23.28 -3.93 7.81
C THR A 39 24.76 -3.83 8.23
N GLN A 40 25.36 -4.95 8.68
CA GLN A 40 26.79 -4.99 9.03
C GLN A 40 27.67 -4.87 7.78
N ILE A 41 27.36 -5.64 6.74
CA ILE A 41 28.15 -5.60 5.50
C ILE A 41 28.04 -4.23 4.82
N LEU A 42 26.86 -3.60 4.82
CA LEU A 42 26.66 -2.25 4.27
C LEU A 42 27.56 -1.23 4.98
N ALA A 43 27.58 -1.23 6.33
CA ALA A 43 28.38 -0.29 7.08
C ALA A 43 29.89 -0.51 6.90
N VAL A 44 30.35 -1.79 6.88
CA VAL A 44 31.77 -2.10 6.66
C VAL A 44 32.18 -1.83 5.21
N ARG A 45 31.27 -2.06 4.22
CA ARG A 45 31.51 -1.71 2.82
C ARG A 45 31.69 -0.21 2.63
N ILE A 46 30.83 0.64 3.23
CA ILE A 46 31.00 2.10 3.19
C ILE A 46 32.35 2.50 3.76
N ALA A 47 32.75 1.92 4.89
CA ALA A 47 34.06 2.18 5.48
C ALA A 47 35.21 1.77 4.55
N LYS A 48 35.09 0.61 3.87
CA LYS A 48 36.09 0.14 2.91
C LYS A 48 36.21 1.05 1.69
N ILE A 49 35.08 1.48 1.11
CA ILE A 49 35.07 2.44 0.01
C ILE A 49 35.87 3.71 0.40
N LEU A 50 35.61 4.28 1.59
CA LEU A 50 36.30 5.47 2.07
C LEU A 50 37.78 5.25 2.36
N LEU A 51 38.20 4.02 2.65
CA LEU A 51 39.63 3.70 2.93
C LEU A 51 40.41 3.41 1.64
N GLU A 52 39.80 2.79 0.63
CA GLU A 52 40.47 2.35 -0.58
C GLU A 52 40.34 3.35 -1.75
N THR A 53 39.37 4.25 -1.67
CA THR A 53 39.16 5.29 -2.67
C THR A 53 39.43 6.67 -2.11
N GLN A 54 39.63 7.66 -2.99
CA GLN A 54 39.85 9.05 -2.59
C GLN A 54 38.58 9.90 -2.61
N ILE A 55 37.40 9.26 -2.49
CA ILE A 55 36.13 9.96 -2.51
C ILE A 55 35.77 10.52 -1.15
N ASP A 56 35.01 11.62 -1.16
CA ASP A 56 34.45 12.18 0.04
C ASP A 56 33.24 11.39 0.53
N PRO A 57 32.99 11.31 1.86
CA PRO A 57 31.79 10.67 2.38
C PRO A 57 30.46 11.19 1.78
N TYR A 58 30.43 12.43 1.30
CA TYR A 58 29.29 13.04 0.61
C TYR A 58 28.96 12.39 -0.73
N ASN A 59 29.89 11.64 -1.33
CA ASN A 59 29.69 10.95 -2.60
C ASN A 59 29.05 9.57 -2.43
N ILE A 60 28.73 9.17 -1.21
CA ILE A 60 28.09 7.90 -0.89
C ILE A 60 26.63 8.13 -0.49
N LEU A 61 25.72 7.49 -1.20
CA LEU A 61 24.30 7.43 -0.91
C LEU A 61 23.92 6.04 -0.40
N CYS A 62 23.35 5.95 0.81
CA CYS A 62 22.81 4.72 1.37
C CYS A 62 21.30 4.90 1.61
N LEU A 63 20.49 4.18 0.83
CA LEU A 63 19.05 4.20 0.92
C LEU A 63 18.53 2.99 1.70
N THR A 64 17.56 3.24 2.56
CA THR A 64 16.87 2.20 3.35
C THR A 64 15.37 2.43 3.36
N PHE A 65 14.61 1.40 3.72
CA PHE A 65 13.15 1.47 3.66
C PHE A 65 12.54 2.25 4.84
N THR A 66 13.15 2.23 6.02
CA THR A 66 12.58 2.81 7.25
C THR A 66 13.50 3.80 7.96
N GLU A 67 12.93 4.75 8.70
CA GLU A 67 13.68 5.68 9.57
C GLU A 67 14.43 4.94 10.70
N ALA A 68 13.88 3.82 11.17
CA ALA A 68 14.59 2.94 12.11
C ALA A 68 15.85 2.35 11.47
N GLY A 69 15.79 1.97 10.19
CA GLY A 69 16.94 1.52 9.39
C GLY A 69 17.99 2.62 9.25
N VAL A 70 17.59 3.85 8.94
CA VAL A 70 18.50 5.03 8.90
C VAL A 70 19.23 5.20 10.22
N THR A 71 18.49 5.17 11.33
CA THR A 71 19.05 5.35 12.68
C THR A 71 20.02 4.22 13.03
N ALA A 72 19.65 2.97 12.74
CA ALA A 72 20.51 1.81 13.00
C ALA A 72 21.78 1.83 12.15
N MET A 73 21.67 2.18 10.86
CA MET A 73 22.80 2.31 9.95
C MET A 73 23.76 3.40 10.41
N ARG A 74 23.24 4.59 10.74
CA ARG A 74 24.04 5.72 11.22
C ARG A 74 24.78 5.40 12.52
N LYS A 75 24.10 4.76 13.50
CA LYS A 75 24.75 4.29 14.74
C LYS A 75 25.88 3.29 14.47
N ARG A 76 25.72 2.43 13.48
CA ARG A 76 26.71 1.42 13.12
C ARG A 76 27.89 2.05 12.40
N LEU A 77 27.66 2.96 11.45
CA LEU A 77 28.70 3.74 10.78
C LEU A 77 29.53 4.54 11.78
N MET A 78 28.90 5.21 12.75
CA MET A 78 29.59 5.95 13.81
C MET A 78 30.59 5.08 14.58
N LYS A 79 30.27 3.81 14.82
CA LYS A 79 31.19 2.88 15.51
C LYS A 79 32.38 2.46 14.65
N ILE A 80 32.27 2.52 13.31
CA ILE A 80 33.33 2.06 12.39
C ILE A 80 34.18 3.23 11.88
N ILE A 81 33.54 4.31 11.41
CA ILE A 81 34.23 5.45 10.78
C ILE A 81 34.15 6.74 11.58
N GLY A 82 33.56 6.71 12.79
CA GLY A 82 33.47 7.88 13.66
C GLY A 82 32.70 9.06 13.03
N PRO A 83 33.13 10.32 13.26
CA PRO A 83 32.42 11.52 12.80
C PRO A 83 32.19 11.59 11.28
N ALA A 84 33.00 10.93 10.47
CA ALA A 84 32.81 10.86 9.01
C ALA A 84 31.45 10.26 8.63
N ALA A 85 30.85 9.47 9.52
CA ALA A 85 29.50 8.89 9.33
C ALA A 85 28.38 9.94 9.15
N TYR A 86 28.56 11.16 9.68
CA TYR A 86 27.57 12.24 9.50
C TYR A 86 27.56 12.80 8.08
N HIS A 87 28.64 12.63 7.35
CA HIS A 87 28.78 13.14 5.99
C HIS A 87 28.33 12.13 4.92
N VAL A 88 28.20 10.85 5.27
CA VAL A 88 27.56 9.85 4.40
C VAL A 88 26.07 10.11 4.36
N LYS A 89 25.50 10.20 3.16
CA LYS A 89 24.07 10.37 3.01
C LYS A 89 23.34 9.04 3.28
N VAL A 90 22.78 8.91 4.49
CA VAL A 90 21.92 7.78 4.87
C VAL A 90 20.50 8.31 5.02
N ALA A 91 19.56 7.81 4.22
CA ALA A 91 18.20 8.34 4.15
C ALA A 91 17.20 7.25 3.77
N THR A 92 15.91 7.47 4.04
CA THR A 92 14.85 6.75 3.35
C THR A 92 14.65 7.30 1.94
N PHE A 93 14.03 6.53 1.04
CA PHE A 93 13.69 7.04 -0.30
C PHE A 93 12.89 8.34 -0.23
N HIS A 94 11.87 8.39 0.63
CA HIS A 94 11.03 9.57 0.78
C HIS A 94 11.81 10.77 1.33
N SER A 95 12.61 10.60 2.37
CA SER A 95 13.38 11.70 2.94
C SER A 95 14.43 12.22 1.95
N PHE A 96 15.03 11.33 1.15
CA PHE A 96 15.95 11.69 0.08
C PHE A 96 15.27 12.49 -1.03
N CYS A 97 14.15 12.01 -1.56
CA CYS A 97 13.40 12.70 -2.62
C CYS A 97 12.83 14.03 -2.12
N ASN A 98 12.33 14.10 -0.89
CA ASN A 98 11.82 15.34 -0.32
C ASN A 98 12.92 16.39 -0.17
N GLU A 99 14.16 15.99 0.18
CA GLU A 99 15.31 16.90 0.22
C GLU A 99 15.63 17.43 -1.19
N ILE A 100 15.65 16.56 -2.21
CA ILE A 100 15.86 17.00 -3.61
C ILE A 100 14.82 18.05 -4.01
N ILE A 101 13.55 17.82 -3.70
CA ILE A 101 12.45 18.75 -4.01
C ILE A 101 12.68 20.08 -3.29
N ARG A 102 12.98 20.06 -1.99
CA ARG A 102 13.18 21.26 -1.18
C ARG A 102 14.41 22.09 -1.59
N GLU A 103 15.48 21.43 -2.00
CA GLU A 103 16.69 22.10 -2.50
C GLU A 103 16.50 22.72 -3.88
N ASN A 104 15.53 22.24 -4.70
CA ASN A 104 15.38 22.62 -6.09
C ASN A 104 13.91 22.88 -6.45
N THR A 105 13.17 23.60 -5.62
CA THR A 105 11.71 23.84 -5.77
C THR A 105 11.31 24.36 -7.14
N GLU A 106 12.14 25.22 -7.74
CA GLU A 106 11.89 25.79 -9.08
C GLU A 106 11.87 24.72 -10.18
N GLU A 107 12.71 23.69 -10.07
CA GLU A 107 12.79 22.59 -11.02
C GLU A 107 11.55 21.67 -11.01
N PHE A 108 10.80 21.70 -9.93
CA PHE A 108 9.56 20.95 -9.77
C PHE A 108 8.30 21.81 -9.97
N ASN A 109 8.45 23.08 -10.36
CA ASN A 109 7.35 24.05 -10.42
C ASN A 109 6.59 24.19 -9.08
N LEU A 110 7.28 23.91 -7.99
CA LEU A 110 6.75 24.04 -6.63
C LEU A 110 7.22 25.39 -6.05
N GLY A 111 6.29 26.23 -5.61
CA GLY A 111 6.64 27.44 -4.85
C GLY A 111 7.12 27.09 -3.43
N ARG A 112 7.72 28.04 -2.73
CA ARG A 112 8.19 27.86 -1.32
C ARG A 112 7.04 27.58 -0.35
N ASP A 113 5.81 27.78 -0.76
CA ASP A 113 4.57 27.62 -0.02
C ASP A 113 3.84 26.28 -0.30
N HIS A 114 4.49 25.35 -1.00
CA HIS A 114 3.97 24.00 -1.16
C HIS A 114 4.22 23.17 0.11
N GLU A 115 3.15 22.54 0.58
CA GLU A 115 3.16 21.72 1.80
C GLU A 115 2.59 20.32 1.52
N GLN A 116 2.94 19.38 2.38
CA GLN A 116 2.32 18.06 2.34
C GLN A 116 0.87 18.17 2.77
N ILE A 117 -0.04 17.53 2.01
CA ILE A 117 -1.47 17.48 2.35
C ILE A 117 -1.67 16.66 3.63
N ASP A 118 -2.51 17.14 4.53
CA ASP A 118 -2.93 16.38 5.69
C ASP A 118 -4.10 15.42 5.36
N ASP A 119 -4.36 14.47 6.26
CA ASP A 119 -5.37 13.42 6.04
C ASP A 119 -6.78 13.99 5.89
N LEU A 120 -7.12 15.04 6.64
CA LEU A 120 -8.45 15.66 6.57
C LEU A 120 -8.65 16.43 5.28
N GLU A 121 -7.69 17.29 4.92
CA GLU A 121 -7.71 18.02 3.65
C GLU A 121 -7.79 17.05 2.46
N LYS A 122 -7.10 15.91 2.57
CA LYS A 122 -7.12 14.86 1.55
C LYS A 122 -8.50 14.19 1.42
N ILE A 123 -9.16 13.88 2.53
CA ILE A 123 -10.51 13.32 2.51
C ILE A 123 -11.48 14.30 1.83
N LEU A 124 -11.43 15.57 2.19
CA LEU A 124 -12.29 16.61 1.59
C LEU A 124 -12.02 16.77 0.09
N LEU A 125 -10.74 16.75 -0.31
CA LEU A 125 -10.35 16.80 -1.72
C LEU A 125 -10.90 15.59 -2.50
N MET A 126 -10.83 14.38 -1.91
CA MET A 126 -11.36 13.18 -2.55
C MET A 126 -12.87 13.21 -2.69
N GLN A 127 -13.60 13.76 -1.71
CA GLN A 127 -15.05 13.94 -1.81
C GLN A 127 -15.40 14.89 -2.95
N GLU A 128 -14.72 16.04 -3.05
CA GLU A 128 -14.90 17.00 -4.14
C GLU A 128 -14.65 16.35 -5.52
N ILE A 129 -13.60 15.52 -5.64
CA ILE A 129 -13.31 14.79 -6.88
C ILE A 129 -14.44 13.82 -7.24
N ILE A 130 -14.94 13.05 -6.27
CA ILE A 130 -16.04 12.11 -6.48
C ILE A 130 -17.31 12.85 -6.92
N ASP A 131 -17.58 14.02 -6.36
CA ASP A 131 -18.73 14.87 -6.77
C ASP A 131 -18.59 15.34 -8.22
N GLU A 132 -17.37 15.72 -8.65
CA GLU A 132 -17.09 16.12 -10.03
C GLU A 132 -17.16 14.98 -11.05
N LEU A 133 -16.99 13.72 -10.62
CA LEU A 133 -17.22 12.56 -11.50
C LEU A 133 -18.70 12.47 -11.94
N GLY A 134 -19.60 13.01 -11.12
CA GLY A 134 -21.04 13.07 -11.38
C GLY A 134 -21.80 11.80 -11.00
N VAL A 135 -23.11 11.93 -10.93
CA VAL A 135 -24.04 10.87 -10.44
C VAL A 135 -24.12 9.60 -11.29
N LYS A 136 -23.59 9.63 -12.51
CA LYS A 136 -23.56 8.47 -13.42
C LYS A 136 -22.27 7.65 -13.30
N SER A 137 -21.30 8.13 -12.51
CA SER A 137 -20.04 7.43 -12.34
C SER A 137 -20.23 6.11 -11.58
N PRO A 138 -19.66 5.00 -12.07
CA PRO A 138 -19.64 3.73 -11.33
C PRO A 138 -18.80 3.81 -10.03
N LEU A 139 -18.02 4.87 -9.83
CA LEU A 139 -17.29 5.14 -8.60
C LEU A 139 -18.07 5.98 -7.59
N ARG A 140 -19.30 6.40 -7.94
CA ARG A 140 -20.24 7.12 -7.07
C ARG A 140 -21.58 6.37 -6.99
N PRO A 141 -21.69 5.31 -6.16
CA PRO A 141 -22.89 4.52 -6.06
C PRO A 141 -24.06 5.31 -5.47
N THR A 142 -25.27 4.94 -5.88
CA THR A 142 -26.51 5.54 -5.36
C THR A 142 -26.70 5.13 -3.90
N GLY A 143 -26.92 6.10 -3.01
CA GLY A 143 -27.16 5.88 -1.57
C GLY A 143 -25.94 6.09 -0.68
N GLU A 144 -24.73 5.84 -1.15
CA GLU A 144 -23.49 6.11 -0.42
C GLU A 144 -22.43 6.68 -1.38
N ALA A 145 -22.54 7.99 -1.66
CA ALA A 145 -21.74 8.67 -2.69
C ALA A 145 -20.22 8.46 -2.54
N TYR A 146 -19.73 8.33 -1.31
CA TYR A 146 -18.30 8.23 -1.00
C TYR A 146 -17.83 6.82 -0.62
N HIS A 147 -18.64 5.80 -0.92
CA HIS A 147 -18.31 4.39 -0.64
C HIS A 147 -16.91 3.97 -1.11
N TYR A 148 -16.52 4.40 -2.32
CA TYR A 148 -15.22 4.06 -2.91
C TYR A 148 -14.09 5.05 -2.61
N LEU A 149 -14.28 6.03 -1.70
CA LEU A 149 -13.28 7.06 -1.41
C LEU A 149 -11.90 6.46 -1.08
N ASN A 150 -11.87 5.55 -0.11
CA ASN A 150 -10.63 4.91 0.32
C ASN A 150 -10.02 4.01 -0.76
N ASP A 151 -10.85 3.35 -1.57
CA ASP A 151 -10.39 2.53 -2.68
C ASP A 151 -9.77 3.37 -3.79
N ILE A 152 -10.37 4.52 -4.12
CA ILE A 152 -9.84 5.46 -5.13
C ILE A 152 -8.50 6.03 -4.65
N ASP A 153 -8.41 6.50 -3.40
CA ASP A 153 -7.16 7.01 -2.81
C ASP A 153 -6.07 5.94 -2.85
N LYS A 154 -6.40 4.72 -2.41
CA LYS A 154 -5.46 3.60 -2.43
C LYS A 154 -5.00 3.28 -3.86
N ARG A 155 -5.90 3.25 -4.83
CA ARG A 155 -5.56 2.97 -6.24
C ARG A 155 -4.68 4.06 -6.84
N ILE A 156 -4.94 5.33 -6.55
CA ILE A 156 -4.07 6.45 -6.98
C ILE A 156 -2.67 6.29 -6.37
N LYS A 157 -2.57 5.96 -5.08
CA LYS A 157 -1.28 5.68 -4.43
C LYS A 157 -0.55 4.50 -5.10
N ASP A 158 -1.27 3.41 -5.40
CA ASP A 158 -0.69 2.23 -6.04
C ASP A 158 -0.15 2.59 -7.44
N LEU A 159 -0.89 3.38 -8.25
CA LEU A 159 -0.43 3.87 -9.56
C LEU A 159 0.84 4.72 -9.43
N LYS A 160 0.91 5.62 -8.44
CA LYS A 160 2.11 6.44 -8.18
C LYS A 160 3.31 5.58 -7.82
N LYS A 161 3.15 4.55 -6.98
CA LYS A 161 4.22 3.61 -6.61
C LYS A 161 4.75 2.83 -7.80
N GLU A 162 3.89 2.51 -8.77
CA GLU A 162 4.27 1.88 -10.03
C GLU A 162 4.81 2.87 -11.08
N ASN A 163 5.08 4.12 -10.68
CA ASN A 163 5.57 5.20 -11.56
C ASN A 163 4.61 5.51 -12.73
N ILE A 164 3.31 5.29 -12.53
CA ILE A 164 2.27 5.50 -13.54
C ILE A 164 1.65 6.88 -13.32
N THR A 165 1.78 7.77 -14.31
CA THR A 165 1.15 9.09 -14.32
C THR A 165 -0.32 9.01 -14.78
N PRO A 166 -1.15 10.06 -14.56
CA PRO A 166 -2.49 10.13 -15.15
C PRO A 166 -2.50 9.95 -16.68
N ASP A 167 -1.51 10.53 -17.38
CA ASP A 167 -1.42 10.44 -18.84
C ASP A 167 -1.02 9.03 -19.29
N THR A 168 -0.01 8.43 -18.67
CA THR A 168 0.39 7.04 -18.92
C THR A 168 -0.77 6.09 -18.67
N PHE A 169 -1.51 6.28 -17.57
CA PHE A 169 -2.67 5.46 -17.25
C PHE A 169 -3.78 5.55 -18.28
N LYS A 170 -4.05 6.77 -18.80
CA LYS A 170 -5.02 6.96 -19.90
C LYS A 170 -4.59 6.25 -21.17
N VAL A 171 -3.31 6.32 -21.55
CA VAL A 171 -2.78 5.59 -22.71
C VAL A 171 -3.02 4.10 -22.55
N THR A 172 -2.65 3.53 -21.39
CA THR A 172 -2.88 2.12 -21.07
C THR A 172 -4.36 1.72 -21.19
N LEU A 173 -5.28 2.56 -20.69
CA LEU A 173 -6.73 2.28 -20.81
C LEU A 173 -7.24 2.39 -22.25
N SER A 174 -6.68 3.28 -23.05
CA SER A 174 -6.97 3.34 -24.49
C SER A 174 -6.54 2.05 -25.19
N GLU A 175 -5.37 1.51 -24.86
CA GLU A 175 -4.89 0.23 -25.39
C GLU A 175 -5.81 -0.95 -25.02
N ILE A 176 -6.33 -0.95 -23.77
CA ILE A 176 -7.30 -1.96 -23.33
C ILE A 176 -8.61 -1.82 -24.10
N ASN A 177 -9.09 -0.59 -24.30
CA ASN A 177 -10.31 -0.34 -25.07
C ASN A 177 -10.16 -0.80 -26.51
N ASP A 178 -9.05 -0.43 -27.17
CA ASP A 178 -8.75 -0.84 -28.54
C ASP A 178 -8.63 -2.37 -28.69
N PHE A 179 -8.05 -3.03 -27.66
CA PHE A 179 -8.05 -4.49 -27.58
C PHE A 179 -9.46 -5.05 -27.50
N LEU A 180 -10.29 -4.52 -26.61
CA LEU A 180 -11.67 -4.99 -26.44
C LEU A 180 -12.51 -4.76 -27.69
N GLU A 181 -12.40 -3.63 -28.36
CA GLU A 181 -13.12 -3.33 -29.60
C GLU A 181 -12.79 -4.34 -30.72
N LYS A 182 -11.56 -4.84 -30.77
CA LYS A 182 -11.13 -5.87 -31.72
C LYS A 182 -11.46 -7.29 -31.26
N PHE A 183 -11.23 -7.60 -29.97
CA PHE A 183 -11.32 -8.95 -29.43
C PHE A 183 -12.78 -9.39 -29.19
N GLN A 184 -13.59 -8.50 -28.62
CA GLN A 184 -14.97 -8.83 -28.26
C GLN A 184 -15.81 -9.35 -29.45
N PRO A 185 -15.83 -8.70 -30.63
CA PRO A 185 -16.61 -9.20 -31.77
C PRO A 185 -16.20 -10.60 -32.23
N LEU A 186 -14.92 -10.97 -32.05
CA LEU A 186 -14.39 -12.26 -32.48
C LEU A 186 -14.80 -13.43 -31.57
N VAL A 187 -15.14 -13.15 -30.32
CA VAL A 187 -15.40 -14.19 -29.30
C VAL A 187 -16.82 -14.13 -28.71
N ILE A 188 -17.56 -13.04 -28.93
CA ILE A 188 -18.85 -12.80 -28.24
C ILE A 188 -19.92 -13.83 -28.56
N ASP A 189 -20.01 -14.28 -29.81
CA ASP A 189 -20.98 -15.27 -30.25
C ASP A 189 -20.72 -16.62 -29.58
N PHE A 190 -19.44 -17.02 -29.48
CA PHE A 190 -19.05 -18.20 -28.73
C PHE A 190 -19.39 -18.08 -27.25
N CYS A 191 -19.06 -16.94 -26.62
CA CYS A 191 -19.36 -16.69 -25.20
C CYS A 191 -20.87 -16.73 -24.90
N ASN A 192 -21.72 -16.29 -25.82
CA ASN A 192 -23.17 -16.24 -25.68
C ASN A 192 -23.88 -17.56 -26.08
N THR A 193 -23.15 -18.58 -26.53
CA THR A 193 -23.72 -19.87 -26.92
C THR A 193 -24.48 -20.51 -25.75
N LYS A 194 -25.74 -20.91 -26.00
CA LYS A 194 -26.54 -21.66 -25.03
C LYS A 194 -26.23 -23.16 -25.13
N GLY A 195 -26.10 -23.83 -24.00
CA GLY A 195 -25.79 -25.26 -23.95
C GLY A 195 -24.31 -25.59 -24.15
N ARG A 196 -24.01 -26.76 -24.70
CA ARG A 196 -22.66 -27.26 -24.95
C ARG A 196 -22.15 -26.74 -26.28
N PRO A 197 -20.98 -26.05 -26.35
CA PRO A 197 -20.43 -25.58 -27.61
C PRO A 197 -20.10 -26.73 -28.59
N SER A 198 -20.42 -26.53 -29.86
CA SER A 198 -20.07 -27.47 -30.94
C SER A 198 -18.56 -27.37 -31.28
N GLU A 199 -18.06 -28.32 -32.06
CA GLU A 199 -16.68 -28.29 -32.57
C GLU A 199 -16.45 -27.10 -33.51
N GLU A 200 -17.43 -26.76 -34.31
CA GLU A 200 -17.39 -25.62 -35.21
C GLU A 200 -17.28 -24.30 -34.42
N GLN A 201 -18.05 -24.16 -33.36
CA GLN A 201 -18.00 -23.00 -32.46
C GLN A 201 -16.65 -22.87 -31.73
N ILE A 202 -16.05 -23.98 -31.29
CA ILE A 202 -14.70 -24.00 -30.74
C ILE A 202 -13.68 -23.59 -31.82
N SER A 203 -13.79 -24.17 -33.03
CA SER A 203 -12.91 -23.81 -34.15
C SER A 203 -12.99 -22.34 -34.55
N ALA A 204 -14.15 -21.70 -34.33
CA ALA A 204 -14.30 -20.27 -34.62
C ALA A 204 -13.44 -19.38 -33.73
N VAL A 205 -13.19 -19.79 -32.47
CA VAL A 205 -12.36 -19.07 -31.50
C VAL A 205 -10.96 -19.67 -31.36
N HIS A 206 -10.47 -20.40 -32.38
CA HIS A 206 -9.09 -20.90 -32.40
C HIS A 206 -8.11 -19.73 -32.46
N PRO A 207 -6.99 -19.76 -31.73
CA PRO A 207 -5.98 -18.68 -31.75
C PRO A 207 -5.53 -18.28 -33.17
N ASP A 208 -5.31 -19.24 -34.06
CA ASP A 208 -4.93 -18.96 -35.46
C ASP A 208 -5.96 -18.11 -36.23
N LYS A 209 -7.20 -18.07 -35.78
CA LYS A 209 -8.23 -17.20 -36.38
C LYS A 209 -8.35 -15.85 -35.70
N ILE A 210 -8.00 -15.77 -34.41
CA ILE A 210 -8.09 -14.55 -33.61
C ILE A 210 -6.85 -13.67 -33.78
N LEU A 211 -5.64 -14.26 -33.66
CA LEU A 211 -4.37 -13.55 -33.68
C LEU A 211 -4.11 -12.71 -34.94
N PRO A 212 -4.46 -13.15 -36.18
CA PRO A 212 -4.22 -12.34 -37.38
C PRO A 212 -4.93 -10.98 -37.38
N HIS A 213 -5.96 -10.78 -36.55
CA HIS A 213 -6.64 -9.48 -36.38
C HIS A 213 -5.81 -8.47 -35.58
N PHE A 214 -4.70 -8.89 -34.97
CA PHE A 214 -3.80 -8.09 -34.14
C PHE A 214 -2.41 -8.01 -34.77
N GLN A 215 -2.26 -7.19 -35.83
CA GLN A 215 -0.99 -7.10 -36.62
C GLN A 215 0.05 -6.17 -35.97
N SER A 216 -0.39 -5.17 -35.20
CA SER A 216 0.48 -4.28 -34.42
C SER A 216 -0.12 -4.17 -33.03
N GLN A 217 0.62 -4.60 -32.04
CA GLN A 217 0.12 -4.70 -30.67
C GLN A 217 1.13 -4.12 -29.69
N THR A 218 0.63 -3.51 -28.63
CA THR A 218 1.44 -3.13 -27.49
C THR A 218 1.76 -4.34 -26.62
N ASP A 219 2.75 -4.22 -25.72
CA ASP A 219 3.10 -5.30 -24.79
C ASP A 219 1.91 -5.75 -23.96
N LEU A 220 1.02 -4.82 -23.57
CA LEU A 220 -0.19 -5.11 -22.83
C LEU A 220 -1.19 -5.94 -23.66
N GLN A 221 -1.42 -5.55 -24.91
CA GLN A 221 -2.29 -6.30 -25.83
C GLN A 221 -1.72 -7.69 -26.09
N GLN A 222 -0.41 -7.80 -26.24
CA GLN A 222 0.28 -9.08 -26.37
C GLN A 222 0.11 -9.96 -25.12
N ALA A 223 0.17 -9.39 -23.93
CA ALA A 223 -0.07 -10.11 -22.68
C ALA A 223 -1.50 -10.70 -22.63
N TYR A 224 -2.51 -9.95 -23.05
CA TYR A 224 -3.88 -10.47 -23.14
C TYR A 224 -4.04 -11.58 -24.20
N LEU A 225 -3.36 -11.44 -25.32
CA LEU A 225 -3.36 -12.49 -26.36
C LEU A 225 -2.64 -13.75 -25.90
N ASN A 226 -1.51 -13.62 -25.21
CA ASN A 226 -0.79 -14.75 -24.63
C ASN A 226 -1.65 -15.47 -23.59
N TYR A 227 -2.34 -14.73 -22.69
CA TYR A 227 -3.29 -15.31 -21.74
C TYR A 227 -4.40 -16.09 -22.46
N PHE A 228 -4.96 -15.54 -23.54
CA PHE A 228 -5.97 -16.23 -24.35
C PHE A 228 -5.42 -17.50 -25.00
N GLN A 229 -4.20 -17.45 -25.57
CA GLN A 229 -3.53 -18.62 -26.15
C GLN A 229 -3.29 -19.72 -25.12
N ASP A 230 -2.79 -19.36 -23.93
CA ASP A 230 -2.56 -20.30 -22.84
C ASP A 230 -3.87 -20.92 -22.36
N LEU A 231 -4.94 -20.13 -22.24
CA LEU A 231 -6.27 -20.61 -21.91
C LEU A 231 -6.76 -21.65 -22.92
N TYR A 232 -6.56 -21.37 -24.22
CA TYR A 232 -6.95 -22.27 -25.30
C TYR A 232 -6.09 -23.54 -25.30
N LYS A 233 -4.78 -23.42 -25.19
CA LYS A 233 -3.84 -24.55 -25.13
C LYS A 233 -4.12 -25.47 -23.94
N ASN A 234 -4.38 -24.91 -22.78
CA ASN A 234 -4.74 -25.68 -21.58
C ASN A 234 -6.05 -26.43 -21.81
N PHE A 235 -7.04 -25.82 -22.47
CA PHE A 235 -8.28 -26.47 -22.84
C PHE A 235 -8.02 -27.65 -23.81
N GLU A 236 -7.24 -27.47 -24.89
CA GLU A 236 -6.91 -28.53 -25.85
C GLU A 236 -6.27 -29.74 -25.17
N GLN A 237 -5.34 -29.54 -24.25
CA GLN A 237 -4.68 -30.61 -23.49
C GLN A 237 -5.65 -31.45 -22.65
N THR A 238 -6.82 -30.91 -22.31
CA THR A 238 -7.84 -31.66 -21.56
C THR A 238 -8.72 -32.55 -22.42
N LEU A 239 -8.75 -32.34 -23.75
CA LEU A 239 -9.60 -33.10 -24.68
C LEU A 239 -9.07 -34.53 -24.84
N ASP A 240 -9.97 -35.52 -24.81
CA ASP A 240 -9.66 -36.94 -25.02
C ASP A 240 -10.25 -37.50 -26.33
N GLY A 241 -10.86 -36.65 -27.15
CA GLY A 241 -11.50 -37.02 -28.42
C GLY A 241 -12.88 -37.65 -28.26
N SER A 242 -13.40 -37.77 -27.04
CA SER A 242 -14.71 -38.35 -26.76
C SER A 242 -15.79 -37.28 -26.70
N LYS A 243 -16.80 -37.36 -27.59
CA LYS A 243 -17.94 -36.41 -27.60
C LYS A 243 -18.65 -36.34 -26.24
N LYS A 244 -18.66 -37.41 -25.44
CA LYS A 244 -19.34 -37.47 -24.15
C LYS A 244 -18.55 -36.77 -23.06
N ASN A 245 -17.25 -36.92 -23.03
CA ASN A 245 -16.35 -36.37 -22.00
C ASN A 245 -15.94 -34.93 -22.32
N ASP A 246 -15.77 -34.57 -23.59
CA ASP A 246 -15.30 -33.25 -24.01
C ASP A 246 -16.38 -32.16 -23.90
N GLY A 247 -17.64 -32.50 -23.93
CA GLY A 247 -18.73 -31.51 -23.83
C GLY A 247 -18.71 -30.64 -22.59
N PRO A 248 -18.50 -31.19 -21.35
CA PRO A 248 -18.31 -30.40 -20.14
C PRO A 248 -17.04 -29.52 -20.19
N LYS A 249 -15.94 -30.01 -20.76
CA LYS A 249 -14.66 -29.28 -20.90
C LYS A 249 -14.81 -28.06 -21.84
N ARG A 250 -15.54 -28.21 -22.95
CA ARG A 250 -15.90 -27.11 -23.86
C ARG A 250 -16.75 -26.04 -23.17
N THR A 251 -17.67 -26.47 -22.31
CA THR A 251 -18.49 -25.55 -21.50
C THR A 251 -17.66 -24.80 -20.48
N ALA A 252 -16.71 -25.47 -19.81
CA ALA A 252 -15.79 -24.85 -18.86
C ALA A 252 -14.92 -23.80 -19.56
N PHE A 253 -14.31 -24.11 -20.70
CA PHE A 253 -13.53 -23.16 -21.50
C PHE A 253 -14.35 -21.91 -21.88
N ARG A 254 -15.56 -22.10 -22.44
CA ARG A 254 -16.47 -20.99 -22.76
C ARG A 254 -16.75 -20.12 -21.53
N ASN A 255 -17.04 -20.74 -20.39
CA ASN A 255 -17.36 -19.99 -19.16
C ASN A 255 -16.14 -19.18 -18.67
N THR A 256 -14.94 -19.72 -18.76
CA THR A 256 -13.70 -19.01 -18.39
C THR A 256 -13.42 -17.85 -19.35
N LEU A 257 -13.57 -18.06 -20.65
CA LEU A 257 -13.40 -16.99 -21.64
C LEU A 257 -14.43 -15.89 -21.47
N ASN A 258 -15.70 -16.26 -21.21
CA ASN A 258 -16.78 -15.32 -20.94
C ASN A 258 -16.54 -14.52 -19.65
N ALA A 259 -16.02 -15.16 -18.60
CA ALA A 259 -15.66 -14.48 -17.34
C ALA A 259 -14.52 -13.47 -17.58
N PHE A 260 -13.50 -13.86 -18.35
CA PHE A 260 -12.41 -12.95 -18.74
C PHE A 260 -12.94 -11.73 -19.51
N LEU A 261 -13.74 -11.96 -20.56
CA LEU A 261 -14.32 -10.89 -21.36
C LEU A 261 -15.22 -9.96 -20.53
N LYS A 262 -16.12 -10.52 -19.73
CA LYS A 262 -17.01 -9.75 -18.85
C LYS A 262 -16.25 -8.92 -17.83
N ARG A 263 -15.16 -9.46 -17.27
CA ARG A 263 -14.32 -8.73 -16.33
C ARG A 263 -13.74 -7.48 -16.99
N LEU A 264 -13.13 -7.61 -18.17
CA LEU A 264 -12.57 -6.47 -18.92
C LEU A 264 -13.65 -5.42 -19.24
N ILE A 265 -14.82 -5.85 -19.74
CA ILE A 265 -15.93 -4.95 -20.09
C ILE A 265 -16.49 -4.21 -18.87
N ASN A 266 -16.64 -4.89 -17.73
CA ASN A 266 -17.24 -4.31 -16.53
C ASN A 266 -16.25 -3.41 -15.77
N ASP A 267 -14.96 -3.74 -15.81
CA ASP A 267 -13.93 -2.99 -15.09
C ASP A 267 -13.49 -1.73 -15.83
N LEU A 268 -13.52 -1.74 -17.19
CA LEU A 268 -13.04 -0.61 -17.98
C LEU A 268 -13.73 0.73 -17.65
N PRO A 269 -15.07 0.83 -17.50
CA PRO A 269 -15.72 2.08 -17.13
C PRO A 269 -15.27 2.62 -15.76
N LYS A 270 -15.04 1.72 -14.77
CA LYS A 270 -14.51 2.10 -13.45
C LYS A 270 -13.08 2.61 -13.55
N GLN A 271 -12.26 1.96 -14.39
CA GLN A 271 -10.87 2.38 -14.58
C GLN A 271 -10.77 3.72 -15.34
N LEU A 272 -11.65 3.98 -16.29
CA LEU A 272 -11.73 5.28 -16.98
C LEU A 272 -12.10 6.40 -16.04
N ASP A 273 -13.08 6.19 -15.15
CA ASP A 273 -13.43 7.16 -14.12
C ASP A 273 -12.31 7.31 -13.06
N LEU A 274 -11.59 6.24 -12.74
CA LEU A 274 -10.41 6.31 -11.88
C LEU A 274 -9.30 7.16 -12.53
N ALA A 275 -9.07 7.02 -13.84
CA ALA A 275 -8.10 7.86 -14.55
C ALA A 275 -8.49 9.33 -14.53
N LYS A 276 -9.80 9.62 -14.68
CA LYS A 276 -10.33 10.97 -14.52
C LYS A 276 -10.15 11.49 -13.09
N ALA A 277 -10.47 10.68 -12.09
CA ALA A 277 -10.26 11.02 -10.68
C ALA A 277 -8.80 11.31 -10.38
N TYR A 278 -7.88 10.50 -10.88
CA TYR A 278 -6.44 10.69 -10.70
C TYR A 278 -5.94 11.99 -11.36
N GLN A 279 -6.43 12.30 -12.56
CA GLN A 279 -6.12 13.58 -13.22
C GLN A 279 -6.63 14.77 -12.42
N LEU A 280 -7.88 14.74 -11.96
CA LEU A 280 -8.46 15.78 -11.12
C LEU A 280 -7.69 15.93 -9.81
N TYR A 281 -7.29 14.82 -9.20
CA TYR A 281 -6.48 14.80 -7.99
C TYR A 281 -5.19 15.57 -8.17
N GLN A 282 -4.40 15.28 -9.20
CA GLN A 282 -3.14 15.97 -9.47
C GLN A 282 -3.35 17.47 -9.80
N GLN A 283 -4.37 17.79 -10.57
CA GLN A 283 -4.69 19.19 -10.89
C GLN A 283 -5.04 19.99 -9.62
N LYS A 284 -5.92 19.45 -8.77
CA LYS A 284 -6.35 20.12 -7.53
C LYS A 284 -5.23 20.19 -6.49
N MET A 285 -4.38 19.18 -6.39
CA MET A 285 -3.17 19.20 -5.56
C MET A 285 -2.24 20.35 -5.97
N THR A 286 -1.98 20.48 -7.26
CA THR A 286 -1.17 21.59 -7.82
C THR A 286 -1.80 22.96 -7.55
N LEU A 287 -3.11 23.11 -7.78
CA LEU A 287 -3.84 24.36 -7.52
C LEU A 287 -3.81 24.78 -6.05
N ARG A 288 -3.88 23.80 -5.14
CA ARG A 288 -3.83 24.03 -3.69
C ARG A 288 -2.41 24.13 -3.14
N LYS A 289 -1.40 23.95 -4.00
CA LYS A 289 0.01 23.92 -3.62
C LYS A 289 0.28 22.82 -2.57
N ARG A 290 -0.26 21.63 -2.85
CA ARG A 290 -0.09 20.43 -2.00
C ARG A 290 0.58 19.30 -2.78
N TYR A 291 1.25 18.43 -2.08
CA TYR A 291 1.74 17.14 -2.57
C TYR A 291 1.51 16.06 -1.49
N ASP A 292 1.37 14.82 -1.89
CA ASP A 292 1.27 13.70 -0.96
C ASP A 292 2.59 12.95 -0.81
N TYR A 293 2.57 11.93 0.05
CA TYR A 293 3.76 11.16 0.39
C TYR A 293 4.34 10.43 -0.84
N GLU A 294 3.48 9.86 -1.68
CA GLU A 294 3.88 9.15 -2.89
C GLU A 294 4.36 10.12 -3.99
N ASP A 295 3.87 11.35 -4.02
CA ASP A 295 4.32 12.37 -4.98
C ASP A 295 5.81 12.68 -4.84
N MET A 296 6.38 12.60 -3.64
CA MET A 296 7.79 12.90 -3.41
C MET A 296 8.71 12.07 -4.31
N ILE A 297 8.45 10.76 -4.39
CA ILE A 297 9.28 9.86 -5.21
C ILE A 297 8.93 9.99 -6.68
N LEU A 298 7.63 10.03 -6.99
CA LEU A 298 7.13 10.12 -8.37
C LEU A 298 7.66 11.37 -9.07
N LEU A 299 7.60 12.54 -8.43
CA LEU A 299 8.08 13.81 -8.99
C LEU A 299 9.58 13.76 -9.30
N VAL A 300 10.39 13.21 -8.38
CA VAL A 300 11.83 13.09 -8.58
C VAL A 300 12.13 12.08 -9.70
N SER A 301 11.49 10.92 -9.70
CA SER A 301 11.67 9.91 -10.74
C SER A 301 11.32 10.46 -12.13
N GLN A 302 10.19 11.16 -12.26
CA GLN A 302 9.77 11.78 -13.53
C GLN A 302 10.71 12.91 -13.96
N LYS A 303 11.10 13.78 -13.02
CA LYS A 303 12.06 14.84 -13.30
C LYS A 303 13.37 14.28 -13.82
N PHE A 304 13.90 13.26 -13.17
CA PHE A 304 15.14 12.60 -13.59
C PHE A 304 15.00 11.92 -14.95
N ALA A 305 13.88 11.24 -15.21
CA ALA A 305 13.62 10.63 -16.52
C ALA A 305 13.55 11.69 -17.64
N ASN A 306 12.89 12.82 -17.40
CA ASN A 306 12.83 13.92 -18.35
C ASN A 306 14.20 14.59 -18.56
N ASP A 307 15.01 14.70 -17.51
CA ASP A 307 16.34 15.30 -17.58
C ASP A 307 17.36 14.39 -18.28
N GLN A 308 17.19 13.06 -18.21
CA GLN A 308 18.02 12.09 -18.95
C GLN A 308 17.99 12.33 -20.46
N ALA A 309 16.88 12.80 -21.00
CA ALA A 309 16.73 13.12 -22.41
C ALA A 309 17.37 14.47 -22.82
N LYS A 310 17.77 15.31 -21.85
CA LYS A 310 18.40 16.61 -22.12
C LYS A 310 19.89 16.47 -22.35
N SER A 311 20.43 17.30 -23.21
CA SER A 311 21.88 17.30 -23.55
C SER A 311 22.79 17.67 -22.36
N ASP A 312 22.29 18.52 -21.43
CA ASP A 312 23.01 18.93 -20.21
C ASP A 312 22.73 18.02 -19.01
N GLY A 313 21.75 17.06 -19.14
CA GLY A 313 21.34 16.16 -18.09
C GLY A 313 20.56 16.82 -16.94
N GLY A 314 20.36 18.12 -16.98
CA GLY A 314 19.54 18.89 -16.01
C GLY A 314 19.86 18.60 -14.54
N LEU A 315 18.82 18.51 -13.71
CA LEU A 315 18.97 18.23 -12.27
C LEU A 315 19.54 16.82 -12.01
N LEU A 316 19.21 15.84 -12.86
CA LEU A 316 19.72 14.46 -12.72
C LEU A 316 21.25 14.45 -12.71
N ARG A 317 21.89 15.18 -13.63
CA ARG A 317 23.36 15.25 -13.75
C ARG A 317 24.04 15.70 -12.45
N LYS A 318 23.47 16.72 -11.78
CA LYS A 318 23.97 17.21 -10.49
C LYS A 318 24.05 16.10 -9.43
N TYR A 319 23.05 15.23 -9.37
CA TYR A 319 23.00 14.15 -8.39
C TYR A 319 23.81 12.92 -8.82
N GLN A 320 23.95 12.66 -10.11
CA GLN A 320 24.84 11.64 -10.65
C GLN A 320 26.32 11.96 -10.37
N GLU A 321 26.72 13.21 -10.53
CA GLU A 321 28.09 13.68 -10.19
C GLU A 321 28.33 13.65 -8.69
N ARG A 322 27.31 13.95 -7.87
CA ARG A 322 27.42 13.93 -6.42
C ARG A 322 27.53 12.51 -5.87
N TYR A 323 26.70 11.57 -6.32
CA TYR A 323 26.63 10.22 -5.75
C TYR A 323 27.29 9.19 -6.65
N GLN A 324 28.55 8.89 -6.34
CA GLN A 324 29.37 7.94 -7.11
C GLN A 324 29.21 6.49 -6.64
N TYR A 325 28.71 6.28 -5.40
CA TYR A 325 28.40 4.98 -4.83
C TYR A 325 27.00 5.02 -4.24
N ILE A 326 26.16 4.10 -4.70
CA ILE A 326 24.76 3.97 -4.27
C ILE A 326 24.58 2.60 -3.62
N LEU A 327 24.12 2.58 -2.37
CA LEU A 327 23.83 1.36 -1.63
C LEU A 327 22.35 1.36 -1.27
N VAL A 328 21.68 0.23 -1.48
CA VAL A 328 20.25 0.07 -1.17
C VAL A 328 20.04 -1.13 -0.27
N ASP A 329 19.51 -0.87 0.93
CA ASP A 329 19.11 -1.91 1.89
C ASP A 329 17.66 -2.33 1.67
N GLU A 330 17.33 -3.58 2.00
CA GLU A 330 15.99 -4.18 1.84
C GLU A 330 15.41 -3.97 0.42
N TYR A 331 16.23 -4.24 -0.60
CA TYR A 331 15.88 -3.95 -2.00
C TYR A 331 14.62 -4.67 -2.49
N GLN A 332 14.26 -5.82 -1.89
CA GLN A 332 13.03 -6.55 -2.18
C GLN A 332 11.75 -5.76 -1.82
N ASP A 333 11.86 -4.73 -0.98
CA ASP A 333 10.73 -3.91 -0.56
C ASP A 333 10.58 -2.62 -1.39
N THR A 334 11.45 -2.42 -2.39
CA THR A 334 11.36 -1.27 -3.29
C THR A 334 10.19 -1.39 -4.26
N ASN A 335 9.54 -0.25 -4.56
CA ASN A 335 8.55 -0.14 -5.61
C ASN A 335 9.16 0.36 -6.93
N SER A 336 8.39 0.35 -8.02
CA SER A 336 8.88 0.70 -9.36
C SER A 336 9.39 2.15 -9.44
N ALA A 337 8.77 3.11 -8.75
CA ALA A 337 9.23 4.51 -8.73
C ALA A 337 10.58 4.66 -7.99
N GLN A 338 10.78 3.94 -6.90
CA GLN A 338 12.04 3.89 -6.15
C GLN A 338 13.15 3.23 -7.00
N ASN A 339 12.84 2.09 -7.62
CA ASN A 339 13.76 1.39 -8.50
C ASN A 339 14.18 2.27 -9.70
N SER A 340 13.22 2.94 -10.33
CA SER A 340 13.47 3.91 -11.40
C SER A 340 14.43 5.03 -10.95
N THR A 341 14.23 5.57 -9.76
CA THR A 341 15.11 6.63 -9.20
C THR A 341 16.55 6.13 -9.05
N VAL A 342 16.77 4.92 -8.50
CA VAL A 342 18.11 4.32 -8.36
C VAL A 342 18.74 4.07 -9.72
N ASN A 343 17.98 3.51 -10.66
CA ASN A 343 18.44 3.22 -12.02
C ASN A 343 18.84 4.48 -12.79
N LEU A 344 18.10 5.59 -12.61
CA LEU A 344 18.41 6.88 -13.24
C LEU A 344 19.66 7.51 -12.63
N LEU A 345 19.84 7.46 -11.32
CA LEU A 345 21.04 7.93 -10.66
C LEU A 345 22.29 7.16 -11.14
N GLY A 346 22.18 5.85 -11.32
CA GLY A 346 23.29 5.02 -11.82
C GLY A 346 23.56 5.13 -13.33
N SER A 347 22.63 5.68 -14.12
CA SER A 347 22.67 5.62 -15.60
C SER A 347 23.76 6.46 -16.27
N PHE A 348 24.52 7.24 -15.49
CA PHE A 348 25.63 8.05 -16.01
C PHE A 348 26.88 7.22 -16.36
N PHE A 349 27.13 6.16 -15.60
CA PHE A 349 28.29 5.30 -15.75
C PHE A 349 27.90 4.03 -16.52
N ASP A 350 28.76 3.60 -17.43
CA ASP A 350 28.55 2.32 -18.13
C ASP A 350 28.51 1.15 -17.14
N THR A 351 29.36 1.21 -16.10
CA THR A 351 29.43 0.26 -15.00
C THR A 351 29.16 1.00 -13.67
N PRO A 352 27.90 1.14 -13.24
CA PRO A 352 27.56 1.92 -12.06
C PRO A 352 27.95 1.20 -10.77
N ASN A 353 28.45 1.94 -9.78
CA ASN A 353 28.74 1.43 -8.45
C ASN A 353 27.46 1.37 -7.60
N ILE A 354 26.58 0.44 -7.96
CA ILE A 354 25.32 0.17 -7.25
C ILE A 354 25.44 -1.15 -6.47
N PHE A 355 25.24 -1.07 -5.18
CA PHE A 355 25.18 -2.23 -4.30
C PHE A 355 23.77 -2.40 -3.77
N VAL A 356 23.11 -3.50 -4.11
CA VAL A 356 21.79 -3.84 -3.59
C VAL A 356 21.88 -5.04 -2.66
N VAL A 357 21.18 -4.98 -1.54
CA VAL A 357 21.07 -6.12 -0.61
C VAL A 357 19.62 -6.35 -0.24
N GLY A 358 19.19 -7.60 -0.28
CA GLY A 358 17.82 -7.98 0.00
C GLY A 358 17.60 -9.47 0.07
N ASP A 359 16.35 -9.84 0.33
CA ASP A 359 15.88 -11.23 0.36
C ASP A 359 14.42 -11.28 -0.10
N ASP A 360 14.17 -11.83 -1.27
CA ASP A 360 12.83 -11.99 -1.81
C ASP A 360 11.92 -12.85 -0.93
N ASP A 361 12.46 -13.78 -0.14
CA ASP A 361 11.71 -14.56 0.84
C ASP A 361 11.21 -13.72 2.03
N GLN A 362 11.73 -12.49 2.20
CA GLN A 362 11.28 -11.50 3.18
C GLN A 362 10.40 -10.40 2.57
N SER A 363 10.06 -10.45 1.29
CA SER A 363 9.19 -9.46 0.64
C SER A 363 7.74 -9.61 1.11
N ILE A 364 7.39 -8.92 2.19
CA ILE A 364 6.05 -8.93 2.80
C ILE A 364 5.28 -7.63 2.57
N TYR A 365 5.87 -6.64 1.88
CA TYR A 365 5.28 -5.33 1.62
C TYR A 365 4.69 -5.16 0.22
N ARG A 366 4.34 -6.26 -0.46
CA ARG A 366 3.68 -6.20 -1.78
C ARG A 366 2.41 -5.34 -1.79
N PHE A 367 1.66 -5.34 -0.69
CA PHE A 367 0.49 -4.48 -0.53
C PHE A 367 0.83 -2.98 -0.43
N GLN A 368 2.10 -2.64 -0.23
CA GLN A 368 2.64 -1.28 -0.30
C GLN A 368 3.37 -0.98 -1.62
N GLY A 369 3.23 -1.84 -2.63
CA GLY A 369 3.85 -1.68 -3.95
C GLY A 369 5.25 -2.28 -4.07
N ALA A 370 5.75 -3.01 -3.07
CA ALA A 370 7.01 -3.75 -3.18
C ALA A 370 6.92 -4.80 -4.30
N SER A 371 7.94 -4.86 -5.15
CA SER A 371 7.99 -5.78 -6.28
C SER A 371 9.30 -6.55 -6.34
N VAL A 372 9.19 -7.88 -6.30
CA VAL A 372 10.34 -8.78 -6.52
C VAL A 372 10.86 -8.66 -7.96
N GLU A 373 10.01 -8.25 -8.89
CA GLU A 373 10.35 -7.96 -10.27
C GLU A 373 11.49 -6.93 -10.38
N ASN A 374 11.59 -5.98 -9.45
CA ASN A 374 12.69 -5.00 -9.42
C ASN A 374 14.07 -5.66 -9.25
N ILE A 375 14.15 -6.76 -8.50
CA ILE A 375 15.41 -7.51 -8.34
C ILE A 375 15.78 -8.22 -9.66
N ILE A 376 14.77 -8.77 -10.33
CA ILE A 376 14.96 -9.45 -11.62
C ILE A 376 15.38 -8.44 -12.69
N GLU A 377 14.70 -7.29 -12.75
CA GLU A 377 15.06 -6.19 -13.66
C GLU A 377 16.50 -5.71 -13.43
N PHE A 378 16.92 -5.55 -12.18
CA PHE A 378 18.30 -5.19 -11.83
C PHE A 378 19.29 -6.27 -12.30
N HIS A 379 18.97 -7.56 -12.08
CA HIS A 379 19.77 -8.68 -12.57
C HIS A 379 19.91 -8.65 -14.09
N ASP A 380 18.80 -8.54 -14.83
CA ASP A 380 18.78 -8.64 -16.28
C ASP A 380 19.48 -7.43 -16.92
N LYS A 381 19.30 -6.24 -16.34
CA LYS A 381 19.95 -5.00 -16.81
C LYS A 381 21.48 -5.04 -16.69
N HIS A 382 22.00 -5.64 -15.62
CA HIS A 382 23.42 -5.65 -15.33
C HIS A 382 24.10 -7.01 -15.53
N GLN A 383 23.44 -7.97 -16.16
CA GLN A 383 23.83 -9.38 -16.24
C GLN A 383 25.30 -9.61 -16.61
N SER A 384 25.86 -8.79 -17.53
CA SER A 384 27.25 -8.94 -18.01
C SER A 384 28.31 -8.61 -16.96
N GLU A 385 28.01 -7.77 -15.97
CA GLU A 385 28.97 -7.21 -15.01
C GLU A 385 28.58 -7.46 -13.55
N LEU A 386 27.36 -7.99 -13.36
CA LEU A 386 26.77 -8.17 -12.04
C LEU A 386 27.50 -9.24 -11.23
N LYS A 387 27.97 -8.87 -10.03
CA LYS A 387 28.45 -9.81 -9.04
C LYS A 387 27.33 -10.20 -8.10
N ILE A 388 26.95 -11.50 -8.11
CA ILE A 388 25.93 -12.04 -7.19
C ILE A 388 26.63 -12.73 -6.03
N ILE A 389 26.27 -12.35 -4.79
CA ILE A 389 26.85 -12.92 -3.57
C ILE A 389 25.70 -13.35 -2.66
N THR A 390 25.71 -14.61 -2.22
CA THR A 390 24.68 -15.15 -1.34
C THR A 390 25.23 -15.35 0.07
N LEU A 391 24.52 -14.80 1.08
CA LEU A 391 24.85 -14.96 2.49
C LEU A 391 24.00 -16.07 3.11
N ILE A 392 24.60 -17.18 3.50
CA ILE A 392 23.90 -18.36 4.01
C ILE A 392 24.06 -18.59 5.52
N LYS A 393 25.00 -17.91 6.19
CA LYS A 393 25.23 -18.06 7.63
C LYS A 393 24.33 -17.12 8.43
N ASN A 394 23.48 -17.70 9.27
CA ASN A 394 22.54 -16.98 10.12
C ASN A 394 23.07 -16.88 11.56
N TYR A 395 23.12 -15.65 12.10
CA TYR A 395 23.63 -15.34 13.44
C TYR A 395 22.53 -14.94 14.43
N ARG A 396 21.25 -15.11 14.05
CA ARG A 396 20.08 -14.69 14.84
C ARG A 396 19.27 -15.85 15.38
N SER A 397 18.94 -16.80 14.52
CA SER A 397 17.92 -17.80 14.76
C SER A 397 18.51 -19.20 14.91
N GLN A 398 17.85 -20.04 15.68
CA GLN A 398 18.17 -21.47 15.78
C GLN A 398 17.81 -22.20 14.48
N GLN A 399 18.46 -23.34 14.21
CA GLN A 399 18.25 -24.09 12.97
C GLN A 399 16.80 -24.56 12.78
N SER A 400 16.13 -24.98 13.86
CA SER A 400 14.72 -25.41 13.81
C SER A 400 13.77 -24.33 13.28
N ILE A 401 14.05 -23.04 13.59
CA ILE A 401 13.27 -21.91 13.08
C ILE A 401 13.56 -21.71 11.59
N LEU A 402 14.83 -21.79 11.20
CA LEU A 402 15.25 -21.61 9.81
C LEU A 402 14.68 -22.71 8.91
N ASP A 403 14.71 -23.95 9.36
CA ASP A 403 14.20 -25.11 8.63
C ASP A 403 12.69 -25.01 8.42
N ALA A 404 11.94 -24.64 9.47
CA ALA A 404 10.50 -24.46 9.37
C ALA A 404 10.12 -23.29 8.45
N ALA A 405 10.83 -22.15 8.54
CA ALA A 405 10.62 -21.01 7.67
C ALA A 405 10.96 -21.35 6.21
N SER A 406 12.06 -22.07 5.97
CA SER A 406 12.47 -22.52 4.64
C SER A 406 11.45 -23.50 4.04
N ALA A 407 10.95 -24.46 4.83
CA ALA A 407 9.93 -25.38 4.39
C ALA A 407 8.64 -24.65 3.98
N LEU A 408 8.20 -23.66 4.77
CA LEU A 408 7.02 -22.86 4.45
C LEU A 408 7.19 -22.07 3.16
N ILE A 409 8.29 -21.29 3.04
CA ILE A 409 8.51 -20.42 1.89
C ILE A 409 8.80 -21.18 0.60
N SER A 410 9.23 -22.44 0.68
CA SER A 410 9.48 -23.28 -0.51
C SER A 410 8.24 -23.51 -1.37
N HIS A 411 7.04 -23.33 -0.81
CA HIS A 411 5.77 -23.40 -1.56
C HIS A 411 5.51 -22.15 -2.44
N ASN A 412 6.29 -21.08 -2.25
CA ASN A 412 6.17 -19.88 -3.09
C ASN A 412 6.82 -20.12 -4.46
N GLN A 413 6.06 -19.96 -5.54
CA GLN A 413 6.50 -20.17 -6.92
C GLN A 413 7.30 -19.00 -7.51
N THR A 414 7.31 -17.84 -6.87
CA THR A 414 7.92 -16.61 -7.40
C THR A 414 9.29 -16.30 -6.79
N ARG A 415 9.98 -17.28 -6.24
CA ARG A 415 11.30 -17.12 -5.59
C ARG A 415 12.41 -16.87 -6.61
N LEU A 416 13.38 -16.02 -6.25
CA LEU A 416 14.60 -15.78 -7.07
C LEU A 416 15.37 -17.07 -7.34
N ALA A 417 15.46 -17.97 -6.36
CA ALA A 417 16.11 -19.26 -6.51
C ALA A 417 15.52 -20.13 -7.63
N THR A 418 14.27 -19.93 -8.02
CA THR A 418 13.64 -20.61 -9.16
C THR A 418 13.85 -19.90 -10.50
N LYS A 419 14.15 -18.59 -10.47
CA LYS A 419 14.29 -17.75 -11.67
C LYS A 419 15.74 -17.51 -12.08
N ILE A 420 16.65 -17.41 -11.11
CA ILE A 420 18.09 -17.16 -11.37
C ILE A 420 18.88 -18.42 -10.99
N PRO A 421 19.49 -19.10 -11.95
CA PRO A 421 20.28 -20.30 -11.68
C PRO A 421 21.47 -20.04 -10.75
N GLY A 422 21.77 -20.99 -9.87
CA GLY A 422 22.96 -20.95 -8.99
C GLY A 422 22.76 -20.21 -7.66
N ILE A 423 21.56 -19.69 -7.36
CA ILE A 423 21.25 -19.09 -6.07
C ILE A 423 20.85 -20.18 -5.07
N ASP A 424 21.71 -20.39 -4.05
CA ASP A 424 21.37 -21.22 -2.88
C ASP A 424 20.95 -20.32 -1.72
N LYS A 425 19.75 -20.55 -1.18
CA LYS A 425 19.16 -19.75 -0.09
C LYS A 425 18.99 -20.57 1.19
N GLN A 426 19.61 -21.74 1.29
CA GLN A 426 19.56 -22.54 2.51
C GLN A 426 20.39 -21.86 3.61
N LEU A 427 19.73 -21.52 4.73
CA LEU A 427 20.37 -20.84 5.84
C LEU A 427 20.90 -21.83 6.89
N PHE A 428 22.10 -21.57 7.40
CA PHE A 428 22.77 -22.35 8.43
C PHE A 428 22.99 -21.53 9.70
N SER A 429 22.39 -21.96 10.80
CA SER A 429 22.54 -21.29 12.10
C SER A 429 23.97 -21.31 12.59
N GLN A 430 24.43 -20.17 13.07
CA GLN A 430 25.70 -20.00 13.82
C GLN A 430 25.42 -19.74 15.32
N THR A 431 24.15 -19.86 15.74
CA THR A 431 23.74 -19.61 17.12
C THR A 431 24.09 -20.80 18.00
N PRO A 432 24.82 -20.63 19.11
CA PRO A 432 25.21 -21.71 19.99
C PRO A 432 24.08 -22.24 20.90
N ALA A 433 22.92 -21.54 20.89
CA ALA A 433 21.79 -21.90 21.73
C ALA A 433 21.20 -23.26 21.37
N PRO A 434 20.79 -24.10 22.36
CA PRO A 434 20.13 -25.36 22.10
C PRO A 434 18.84 -25.17 21.31
N ALA A 435 18.55 -26.08 20.39
CA ALA A 435 17.34 -26.03 19.59
C ALA A 435 16.11 -26.14 20.50
N ALA A 436 15.23 -25.14 20.45
CA ALA A 436 13.92 -25.20 21.09
C ALA A 436 12.85 -25.54 20.03
N PRO A 437 11.85 -26.39 20.35
CA PRO A 437 10.79 -26.72 19.43
C PRO A 437 9.88 -25.50 19.20
N LEU A 438 9.39 -25.36 17.97
CA LEU A 438 8.29 -24.44 17.66
C LEU A 438 7.03 -24.96 18.36
N GLN A 439 6.26 -24.04 18.96
CA GLN A 439 5.03 -24.37 19.65
C GLN A 439 3.84 -23.81 18.85
N LEU A 440 2.84 -24.65 18.60
CA LEU A 440 1.55 -24.26 18.05
C LEU A 440 0.49 -24.51 19.12
N THR A 441 -0.25 -23.49 19.50
CA THR A 441 -1.35 -23.59 20.44
C THR A 441 -2.63 -23.11 19.76
N ILE A 442 -3.69 -23.90 19.89
CA ILE A 442 -5.01 -23.59 19.34
C ILE A 442 -5.94 -23.33 20.51
N TYR A 443 -6.66 -22.21 20.46
CA TYR A 443 -7.61 -21.81 21.48
C TYR A 443 -9.04 -21.88 20.94
N GLU A 444 -10.03 -22.02 21.82
CA GLU A 444 -11.45 -22.13 21.45
C GLU A 444 -12.09 -20.76 21.14
N SER A 445 -11.49 -19.68 21.60
CA SER A 445 -11.96 -18.31 21.37
C SER A 445 -10.80 -17.32 21.39
N GLU A 446 -11.04 -16.12 20.83
CA GLU A 446 -10.10 -15.00 20.82
C GLU A 446 -9.74 -14.54 22.25
N ASP A 447 -10.71 -14.53 23.16
CA ASP A 447 -10.47 -14.20 24.58
C ASP A 447 -9.52 -15.21 25.24
N ALA A 448 -9.72 -16.51 24.97
CA ALA A 448 -8.85 -17.57 25.49
C ALA A 448 -7.44 -17.47 24.90
N GLU A 449 -7.31 -17.11 23.63
CA GLU A 449 -6.04 -16.86 22.96
C GLU A 449 -5.31 -15.68 23.61
N ASN A 450 -5.95 -14.52 23.75
CA ASN A 450 -5.36 -13.33 24.35
C ASN A 450 -4.91 -13.57 25.80
N TYR A 451 -5.73 -14.28 26.59
CA TYR A 451 -5.35 -14.67 27.96
C TYR A 451 -4.19 -15.66 27.97
N GLY A 452 -4.19 -16.63 27.06
CA GLY A 452 -3.11 -17.61 26.91
C GLY A 452 -1.78 -16.95 26.55
N ILE A 453 -1.78 -15.99 25.61
CA ILE A 453 -0.61 -15.18 25.24
C ILE A 453 -0.09 -14.41 26.47
N ALA A 454 -0.95 -13.71 27.20
CA ALA A 454 -0.56 -12.96 28.39
C ALA A 454 0.06 -13.88 29.47
N LYS A 455 -0.49 -15.09 29.68
CA LYS A 455 0.06 -16.07 30.60
C LYS A 455 1.41 -16.61 30.14
N ALA A 456 1.60 -16.84 28.83
CA ALA A 456 2.89 -17.26 28.27
C ALA A 456 3.97 -16.16 28.50
N ILE A 457 3.62 -14.89 28.28
CA ILE A 457 4.50 -13.75 28.57
C ILE A 457 4.85 -13.71 30.06
N GLN A 458 3.86 -13.81 30.94
CA GLN A 458 4.10 -13.81 32.40
C GLN A 458 5.06 -14.92 32.82
N LYS A 459 4.91 -16.12 32.24
CA LYS A 459 5.80 -17.26 32.50
C LYS A 459 7.23 -16.98 32.03
N LEU A 460 7.42 -16.38 30.86
CA LEU A 460 8.74 -16.04 30.32
C LEU A 460 9.43 -14.98 31.21
N ILE A 461 8.71 -13.95 31.61
CA ILE A 461 9.26 -12.91 32.52
C ILE A 461 9.64 -13.52 33.87
N SER A 462 8.78 -14.39 34.43
CA SER A 462 9.06 -15.09 35.70
C SER A 462 10.27 -16.03 35.60
N ALA A 463 10.58 -16.52 34.38
CA ALA A 463 11.76 -17.33 34.11
C ALA A 463 13.03 -16.49 33.86
N GLY A 464 12.96 -15.16 33.94
CA GLY A 464 14.09 -14.25 33.79
C GLY A 464 14.27 -13.67 32.38
N THR A 465 13.29 -13.82 31.49
CA THR A 465 13.34 -13.15 30.18
C THR A 465 12.99 -11.69 30.34
N GLU A 466 13.85 -10.80 29.85
CA GLU A 466 13.58 -9.35 29.86
C GLU A 466 12.36 -9.03 28.99
N PRO A 467 11.40 -8.19 29.43
CA PRO A 467 10.21 -7.84 28.66
C PRO A 467 10.51 -7.29 27.27
N THR A 468 11.64 -6.57 27.11
CA THR A 468 12.11 -6.00 25.84
C THR A 468 12.53 -7.05 24.81
N GLU A 469 12.74 -8.30 25.23
CA GLU A 469 13.10 -9.43 24.36
C GLU A 469 11.88 -10.26 23.93
N ILE A 470 10.66 -9.84 24.33
CA ILE A 470 9.41 -10.51 23.99
C ILE A 470 8.65 -9.65 23.00
N ALA A 471 8.29 -10.22 21.84
CA ALA A 471 7.47 -9.55 20.84
C ALA A 471 6.20 -10.37 20.54
N VAL A 472 5.06 -9.66 20.43
CA VAL A 472 3.80 -10.23 19.96
C VAL A 472 3.48 -9.61 18.60
N LEU A 473 3.34 -10.46 17.58
CA LEU A 473 2.98 -10.05 16.22
C LEU A 473 1.52 -10.38 15.95
N TYR A 474 0.79 -9.43 15.39
CA TYR A 474 -0.61 -9.59 15.00
C TYR A 474 -0.84 -8.97 13.62
N ARG A 475 -1.88 -9.41 12.94
CA ARG A 475 -2.16 -8.95 11.58
C ARG A 475 -2.83 -7.58 11.53
N ASN A 476 -3.80 -7.33 12.40
CA ASN A 476 -4.61 -6.11 12.40
C ASN A 476 -4.56 -5.44 13.77
N HIS A 477 -4.50 -4.11 13.80
CA HIS A 477 -4.38 -3.33 15.04
C HIS A 477 -5.54 -3.56 16.03
N TYR A 478 -6.76 -3.83 15.55
CA TYR A 478 -7.90 -4.10 16.44
C TYR A 478 -7.67 -5.34 17.33
N GLN A 479 -6.92 -6.34 16.83
CA GLN A 479 -6.62 -7.58 17.57
C GLN A 479 -5.78 -7.35 18.84
N SER A 480 -5.06 -6.24 18.91
CA SER A 480 -4.24 -5.93 20.08
C SER A 480 -5.01 -5.32 21.25
N ALA A 481 -6.24 -4.82 21.05
CA ALA A 481 -6.96 -4.06 22.06
C ALA A 481 -7.27 -4.90 23.31
N ASP A 482 -7.81 -6.09 23.13
CA ASP A 482 -8.19 -6.98 24.23
C ASP A 482 -6.96 -7.56 24.92
N LEU A 483 -5.91 -7.89 24.17
CA LEU A 483 -4.62 -8.31 24.73
C LEU A 483 -4.02 -7.21 25.63
N ILE A 484 -4.04 -5.95 25.17
CA ILE A 484 -3.52 -4.81 25.94
C ILE A 484 -4.27 -4.67 27.27
N GLU A 485 -5.59 -4.80 27.26
CA GLU A 485 -6.40 -4.74 28.50
C GLU A 485 -6.02 -5.86 29.49
N ILE A 486 -5.80 -7.07 28.98
CA ILE A 486 -5.36 -8.21 29.80
C ILE A 486 -3.95 -7.97 30.37
N LEU A 487 -3.01 -7.47 29.54
CA LEU A 487 -1.65 -7.15 30.01
C LEU A 487 -1.67 -6.09 31.11
N GLN A 488 -2.52 -5.06 30.97
CA GLN A 488 -2.72 -4.02 31.99
C GLN A 488 -3.25 -4.62 33.31
N LYS A 489 -4.29 -5.46 33.22
CA LYS A 489 -4.88 -6.13 34.40
C LYS A 489 -3.88 -7.04 35.13
N LEU A 490 -2.95 -7.64 34.38
CA LEU A 490 -1.90 -8.51 34.94
C LEU A 490 -0.64 -7.75 35.36
N GLY A 491 -0.57 -6.42 35.17
CA GLY A 491 0.60 -5.60 35.49
C GLY A 491 1.84 -5.92 34.62
N ILE A 492 1.64 -6.45 33.43
CA ILE A 492 2.73 -6.76 32.48
C ILE A 492 3.08 -5.50 31.68
N PRO A 493 4.35 -5.04 31.70
CA PRO A 493 4.75 -3.89 30.92
C PRO A 493 4.70 -4.20 29.40
N TYR A 494 4.22 -3.25 28.60
CA TYR A 494 4.14 -3.38 27.15
C TYR A 494 4.40 -2.05 26.45
N GLN A 495 4.77 -2.13 25.16
CA GLN A 495 4.89 -1.00 24.25
C GLN A 495 4.20 -1.34 22.93
N ILE A 496 3.38 -0.43 22.41
CA ILE A 496 2.74 -0.53 21.10
C ILE A 496 3.61 0.23 20.09
N ILE A 497 4.08 -0.46 19.05
CA ILE A 497 5.02 0.12 18.06
C ILE A 497 4.31 0.81 16.90
N ALA A 498 3.00 0.61 16.71
CA ALA A 498 2.23 1.28 15.65
C ALA A 498 1.21 2.26 16.21
N GLY A 499 1.18 3.48 15.69
CA GLY A 499 0.14 4.46 15.98
C GLY A 499 -1.19 4.06 15.33
N ARG A 500 -2.31 4.11 16.09
CA ARG A 500 -3.65 4.12 15.48
C ARG A 500 -3.86 5.47 14.79
N ASN A 501 -4.33 5.46 13.55
CA ASN A 501 -4.97 6.64 12.99
C ASN A 501 -6.27 6.88 13.78
N ILE A 502 -6.29 7.89 14.60
CA ILE A 502 -7.45 8.20 15.46
C ILE A 502 -8.71 8.47 14.63
N LEU A 503 -8.56 8.93 13.39
CA LEU A 503 -9.67 9.20 12.47
C LEU A 503 -10.36 7.93 11.93
N GLU A 504 -9.71 6.77 12.03
CA GLU A 504 -10.29 5.46 11.68
C GLU A 504 -11.04 4.81 12.84
N ASP A 505 -11.01 5.42 14.02
CA ASP A 505 -11.78 4.94 15.16
C ASP A 505 -13.28 5.22 14.94
N LEU A 506 -14.12 4.17 15.02
CA LEU A 506 -15.55 4.27 14.78
C LEU A 506 -16.24 5.32 15.67
N LYS A 507 -15.77 5.52 16.89
CA LYS A 507 -16.33 6.50 17.82
C LYS A 507 -15.97 7.92 17.39
N ILE A 508 -14.76 8.12 16.90
CA ILE A 508 -14.31 9.39 16.35
C ILE A 508 -15.03 9.70 15.03
N ASP A 509 -15.22 8.71 14.15
CA ASP A 509 -16.00 8.86 12.91
C ASP A 509 -17.45 9.29 13.20
N GLN A 510 -18.09 8.69 14.20
CA GLN A 510 -19.43 9.10 14.65
C GLN A 510 -19.48 10.57 15.10
N LEU A 511 -18.46 11.01 15.82
CA LEU A 511 -18.35 12.40 16.27
C LEU A 511 -18.10 13.36 15.10
N ILE A 512 -17.23 12.98 14.17
CA ILE A 512 -16.97 13.76 12.94
C ILE A 512 -18.26 13.91 12.12
N LYS A 513 -19.05 12.84 11.96
CA LYS A 513 -20.36 12.89 11.27
C LYS A 513 -21.32 13.88 11.95
N LEU A 514 -21.34 13.91 13.29
CA LEU A 514 -22.17 14.85 14.04
C LEU A 514 -21.73 16.29 13.79
N PHE A 515 -20.44 16.61 13.86
CA PHE A 515 -19.93 17.96 13.60
C PHE A 515 -20.18 18.41 12.15
N ARG A 516 -20.05 17.50 11.18
CA ARG A 516 -20.38 17.78 9.78
C ARG A 516 -21.86 18.09 9.61
N LEU A 517 -22.75 17.37 10.31
CA LEU A 517 -24.18 17.64 10.26
C LEU A 517 -24.52 19.02 10.85
N VAL A 518 -23.83 19.45 11.89
CA VAL A 518 -23.98 20.80 12.43
C VAL A 518 -23.60 21.87 11.40
N ASP A 519 -22.52 21.63 10.65
CA ASP A 519 -22.09 22.53 9.57
C ASP A 519 -23.06 22.50 8.37
N GLN A 520 -23.50 21.31 7.98
CA GLN A 520 -24.35 21.09 6.79
C GLN A 520 -25.66 20.37 7.16
N PRO A 521 -26.62 21.02 7.88
CA PRO A 521 -27.84 20.36 8.36
C PRO A 521 -28.74 19.82 7.24
N ASN A 522 -28.66 20.40 6.03
CA ASN A 522 -29.48 20.02 4.90
C ASN A 522 -28.92 18.85 4.06
N ASP A 523 -27.79 18.26 4.47
CA ASP A 523 -27.29 17.03 3.86
C ASP A 523 -28.14 15.84 4.32
N ASN A 524 -28.98 15.34 3.44
CA ASN A 524 -29.94 14.30 3.74
C ASN A 524 -29.28 12.96 4.07
N ASP A 525 -28.19 12.61 3.37
CA ASP A 525 -27.48 11.36 3.57
C ASP A 525 -26.73 11.37 4.91
N LEU A 526 -26.11 12.49 5.23
CA LEU A 526 -25.41 12.68 6.51
C LEU A 526 -26.40 12.71 7.67
N LEU A 527 -27.55 13.38 7.52
CA LEU A 527 -28.60 13.39 8.54
C LEU A 527 -29.12 11.97 8.78
N ALA A 528 -29.40 11.21 7.73
CA ALA A 528 -29.84 9.82 7.89
C ALA A 528 -28.81 8.99 8.66
N GLN A 529 -27.50 9.11 8.35
CA GLN A 529 -26.45 8.40 9.09
C GLN A 529 -26.40 8.80 10.57
N VAL A 530 -26.51 10.09 10.88
CA VAL A 530 -26.48 10.59 12.26
C VAL A 530 -27.69 10.15 13.06
N LEU A 531 -28.88 10.06 12.46
CA LEU A 531 -30.08 9.53 13.13
C LEU A 531 -29.93 8.07 13.58
N PHE A 532 -29.11 7.26 12.89
CA PHE A 532 -28.81 5.89 13.29
C PHE A 532 -27.78 5.75 14.41
N LEU A 533 -27.17 6.85 14.89
CA LEU A 533 -26.20 6.80 15.99
C LEU A 533 -26.91 6.45 17.30
N ASN A 534 -26.38 5.47 18.01
CA ASN A 534 -27.04 4.88 19.20
C ASN A 534 -27.28 5.85 20.35
N PHE A 535 -26.43 6.88 20.49
CA PHE A 535 -26.54 7.84 21.60
C PHE A 535 -27.70 8.83 21.44
N PHE A 536 -28.33 8.94 20.28
CA PHE A 536 -29.56 9.74 20.07
C PHE A 536 -30.84 8.97 20.39
N GLN A 537 -30.77 7.66 20.58
CA GLN A 537 -31.89 6.78 20.97
C GLN A 537 -33.11 6.84 20.04
N PHE A 538 -32.93 7.15 18.77
CA PHE A 538 -34.01 7.07 17.78
C PHE A 538 -34.43 5.62 17.52
N SER A 539 -35.73 5.38 17.40
CA SER A 539 -36.24 4.11 16.93
C SER A 539 -35.84 3.90 15.45
N ARG A 540 -35.18 2.78 15.15
CA ARG A 540 -34.84 2.42 13.77
C ARG A 540 -36.09 2.41 12.87
N LEU A 541 -37.23 1.97 13.42
CA LEU A 541 -38.50 1.95 12.69
C LEU A 541 -38.98 3.37 12.35
N ASP A 542 -38.83 4.34 13.27
CA ASP A 542 -39.20 5.73 13.03
C ASP A 542 -38.32 6.37 11.97
N ILE A 543 -37.00 6.09 11.98
CA ILE A 543 -36.09 6.57 10.94
C ILE A 543 -36.52 6.02 9.57
N ILE A 544 -36.86 4.73 9.47
CA ILE A 544 -37.34 4.10 8.23
C ILE A 544 -38.69 4.70 7.79
N LYS A 545 -39.64 4.93 8.71
CA LYS A 545 -40.92 5.57 8.39
C LYS A 545 -40.71 6.99 7.86
N LEU A 546 -39.83 7.76 8.48
CA LEU A 546 -39.49 9.13 8.09
C LEU A 546 -38.90 9.17 6.68
N THR A 547 -37.87 8.37 6.41
CA THR A 547 -37.23 8.30 5.11
C THR A 547 -38.16 7.79 4.03
N HIS A 548 -38.97 6.77 4.34
CA HIS A 548 -39.99 6.26 3.41
C HIS A 548 -41.02 7.34 3.06
N TYR A 549 -41.53 8.06 4.05
CA TYR A 549 -42.45 9.19 3.86
C TYR A 549 -41.84 10.26 2.94
N TYR A 550 -40.58 10.64 3.22
CA TYR A 550 -39.84 11.66 2.46
C TYR A 550 -39.77 11.31 0.96
N PHE A 551 -39.42 10.07 0.64
CA PHE A 551 -39.31 9.61 -0.76
C PHE A 551 -40.67 9.35 -1.42
N THR A 552 -41.64 8.79 -0.69
CA THR A 552 -42.97 8.47 -1.23
C THR A 552 -43.74 9.72 -1.61
N GLU A 553 -43.70 10.74 -0.78
CA GLU A 553 -44.32 12.05 -1.03
C GLU A 553 -43.49 12.95 -1.98
N ARG A 554 -42.34 12.46 -2.42
CA ARG A 554 -41.43 13.18 -3.33
C ARG A 554 -41.07 14.57 -2.83
N LEU A 555 -40.85 14.72 -1.52
CA LEU A 555 -40.59 16.01 -0.88
C LEU A 555 -39.28 16.65 -1.35
N GLU A 556 -38.29 15.83 -1.72
CA GLU A 556 -37.06 16.28 -2.38
C GLU A 556 -37.34 17.06 -3.68
N LYS A 557 -38.28 16.56 -4.51
CA LYS A 557 -38.67 17.26 -5.76
C LYS A 557 -39.43 18.54 -5.52
N GLN A 558 -39.98 18.72 -4.33
CA GLN A 558 -40.64 19.93 -3.88
C GLN A 558 -39.69 20.95 -3.24
N GLY A 559 -38.38 20.60 -3.18
CA GLY A 559 -37.32 21.46 -2.64
C GLY A 559 -37.12 21.37 -1.13
N TYR A 560 -37.72 20.39 -0.45
CA TYR A 560 -37.51 20.20 0.99
C TYR A 560 -36.31 19.30 1.25
N SER A 561 -35.45 19.69 2.22
CA SER A 561 -34.50 18.77 2.81
C SER A 561 -35.14 17.91 3.89
N LEU A 562 -34.53 16.77 4.20
CA LEU A 562 -34.98 15.90 5.30
C LEU A 562 -34.92 16.66 6.63
N PHE A 563 -33.91 17.55 6.83
CA PHE A 563 -33.78 18.41 8.00
C PHE A 563 -34.94 19.39 8.14
N GLN A 564 -35.41 19.99 7.03
CA GLN A 564 -36.59 20.86 7.05
C GLN A 564 -37.85 20.09 7.44
N ILE A 565 -37.97 18.85 7.02
CA ILE A 565 -39.11 17.98 7.36
C ILE A 565 -39.15 17.65 8.83
N ILE A 566 -38.01 17.34 9.46
CA ILE A 566 -37.98 17.03 10.91
C ILE A 566 -38.25 18.24 11.80
N ASN A 567 -38.16 19.47 11.27
CA ASN A 567 -38.58 20.69 11.96
C ASN A 567 -40.08 20.97 11.87
N LEU A 568 -40.82 20.26 11.02
CA LEU A 568 -42.23 20.50 10.78
C LEU A 568 -43.10 19.38 11.35
N ARG A 569 -43.68 19.62 12.53
CA ARG A 569 -44.51 18.64 13.25
C ARG A 569 -45.56 17.95 12.37
N GLN A 570 -46.18 18.69 11.46
CA GLN A 570 -47.20 18.16 10.55
C GLN A 570 -46.68 17.03 9.64
N HIS A 571 -45.42 17.10 9.20
CA HIS A 571 -44.80 16.06 8.38
C HIS A 571 -44.45 14.83 9.21
N LEU A 572 -43.96 15.01 10.44
CA LEU A 572 -43.65 13.92 11.35
C LEU A 572 -44.90 13.12 11.75
N GLU A 573 -46.02 13.83 12.00
CA GLU A 573 -47.33 13.19 12.26
C GLU A 573 -47.85 12.43 11.04
N LYS A 574 -47.70 12.96 9.83
CA LYS A 574 -48.07 12.27 8.58
C LYS A 574 -47.17 11.04 8.34
N ALA A 575 -45.91 11.09 8.70
CA ALA A 575 -45.00 9.94 8.65
C ALA A 575 -45.32 8.85 9.71
N ARG A 576 -46.26 9.12 10.63
CA ARG A 576 -46.71 8.21 11.72
C ARG A 576 -45.55 7.74 12.61
N LEU A 577 -44.71 8.67 13.02
CA LEU A 577 -43.64 8.38 13.97
C LEU A 577 -44.19 8.17 15.37
N GLU A 578 -43.56 7.28 16.16
CA GLU A 578 -43.94 7.01 17.52
C GLU A 578 -43.50 8.15 18.47
N ASN A 579 -42.29 8.70 18.26
CA ASN A 579 -41.75 9.77 19.09
C ASN A 579 -41.44 11.04 18.27
N VAL A 580 -42.47 11.77 17.88
CA VAL A 580 -42.38 13.04 17.14
C VAL A 580 -41.53 14.08 17.86
N GLN A 581 -41.66 14.18 19.20
CA GLN A 581 -40.96 15.21 19.97
C GLN A 581 -39.44 15.04 19.96
N LEU A 582 -38.96 13.81 19.96
CA LEU A 582 -37.53 13.52 19.91
C LEU A 582 -36.86 14.08 18.62
N PHE A 583 -37.53 13.99 17.48
CA PHE A 583 -37.04 14.56 16.22
C PHE A 583 -37.01 16.09 16.24
N ILE A 584 -38.03 16.72 16.83
CA ILE A 584 -38.09 18.17 16.97
C ILE A 584 -36.98 18.65 17.90
N ASP A 585 -36.81 18.03 19.07
CA ASP A 585 -35.78 18.40 20.05
C ASP A 585 -34.37 18.22 19.44
N PHE A 586 -34.15 17.16 18.67
CA PHE A 586 -32.89 16.93 17.95
C PHE A 586 -32.63 18.05 16.93
N SER A 587 -33.62 18.41 16.12
CA SER A 587 -33.44 19.45 15.12
C SER A 587 -33.15 20.82 15.76
N GLN A 588 -33.77 21.13 16.88
CA GLN A 588 -33.48 22.34 17.65
C GLN A 588 -32.04 22.32 18.19
N LYS A 589 -31.58 21.21 18.74
CA LYS A 589 -30.18 21.07 19.19
C LYS A 589 -29.19 21.29 18.06
N ILE A 590 -29.43 20.76 16.87
CA ILE A 590 -28.56 21.00 15.70
C ILE A 590 -28.47 22.49 15.37
N LEU A 591 -29.59 23.22 15.42
CA LEU A 591 -29.60 24.66 15.19
C LEU A 591 -28.87 25.44 16.30
N GLU A 592 -29.07 25.06 17.57
CA GLU A 592 -28.35 25.64 18.70
C GLU A 592 -26.83 25.43 18.58
N TRP A 593 -26.40 24.21 18.22
CA TRP A 593 -24.98 23.90 18.01
C TRP A 593 -24.42 24.65 16.80
N LYS A 594 -25.21 24.86 15.74
CA LYS A 594 -24.80 25.66 14.60
C LYS A 594 -24.58 27.14 14.98
N ASP A 595 -25.48 27.69 15.77
CA ASP A 595 -25.33 29.04 16.29
C ASP A 595 -24.10 29.16 17.21
N LEU A 596 -23.90 28.19 18.08
CA LEU A 596 -22.74 28.10 18.96
C LEU A 596 -21.43 28.04 18.16
N SER A 597 -21.40 27.28 17.04
CA SER A 597 -20.22 27.15 16.16
C SER A 597 -19.79 28.47 15.52
N MET A 598 -20.72 29.40 15.35
CA MET A 598 -20.46 30.72 14.74
C MET A 598 -20.07 31.78 15.77
N ASN A 599 -20.48 31.63 17.03
CA ASN A 599 -20.37 32.65 18.04
C ASN A 599 -19.38 32.35 19.18
N GLU A 600 -18.93 31.12 19.30
CA GLU A 600 -18.08 30.68 20.39
C GLU A 600 -16.71 30.15 19.91
N THR A 601 -15.79 29.94 20.85
CA THR A 601 -14.51 29.31 20.54
C THR A 601 -14.68 27.84 20.17
N LEU A 602 -13.80 27.33 19.30
CA LEU A 602 -13.83 25.92 18.88
C LEU A 602 -13.80 24.95 20.07
N SER A 603 -13.01 25.23 21.10
CA SER A 603 -12.92 24.38 22.31
C SER A 603 -14.25 24.35 23.06
N HIS A 604 -14.90 25.51 23.26
CA HIS A 604 -16.18 25.58 23.95
C HIS A 604 -17.31 24.91 23.15
N PHE A 605 -17.35 25.14 21.85
CA PHE A 605 -18.28 24.47 20.94
C PHE A 605 -18.11 22.93 21.01
N PHE A 606 -16.86 22.43 20.87
CA PHE A 606 -16.55 21.02 20.89
C PHE A 606 -16.99 20.36 22.22
N GLU A 607 -16.61 20.93 23.36
CA GLU A 607 -17.00 20.43 24.68
C GLU A 607 -18.52 20.41 24.87
N THR A 608 -19.21 21.46 24.43
CA THR A 608 -20.67 21.58 24.57
C THR A 608 -21.39 20.51 23.76
N VAL A 609 -21.00 20.30 22.49
CA VAL A 609 -21.60 19.27 21.63
C VAL A 609 -21.37 17.88 22.21
N ILE A 610 -20.16 17.55 22.66
CA ILE A 610 -19.85 16.24 23.25
C ILE A 610 -20.70 15.98 24.49
N LYS A 611 -20.83 16.97 25.38
CA LYS A 611 -21.57 16.84 26.63
C LYS A 611 -23.08 16.77 26.43
N THR A 612 -23.63 17.53 25.46
CA THR A 612 -25.09 17.66 25.33
C THR A 612 -25.69 16.72 24.26
N SER A 613 -24.87 16.04 23.45
CA SER A 613 -25.34 15.07 22.47
C SER A 613 -25.70 13.70 23.03
N GLY A 614 -25.29 13.39 24.26
CA GLY A 614 -25.34 12.03 24.80
C GLY A 614 -24.15 11.14 24.39
N TYR A 615 -23.20 11.68 23.61
CA TYR A 615 -22.04 10.94 23.16
C TYR A 615 -21.14 10.50 24.33
N LEU A 616 -20.88 11.37 25.28
CA LEU A 616 -20.03 11.09 26.43
C LEU A 616 -20.63 10.03 27.34
N GLU A 617 -21.94 10.11 27.61
CA GLU A 617 -22.68 9.12 28.40
C GLU A 617 -22.60 7.74 27.72
N ASN A 618 -22.83 7.67 26.42
CA ASN A 618 -22.72 6.42 25.65
C ASN A 618 -21.32 5.80 25.72
N LEU A 619 -20.26 6.63 25.68
CA LEU A 619 -18.88 6.15 25.82
C LEU A 619 -18.60 5.57 27.21
N ILE A 620 -19.19 6.16 28.27
CA ILE A 620 -19.02 5.72 29.66
C ILE A 620 -19.78 4.40 29.87
N GLU A 621 -21.02 4.30 29.38
CA GLU A 621 -21.85 3.10 29.52
C GLU A 621 -21.27 1.88 28.81
N GLN A 622 -20.60 2.06 27.66
CA GLN A 622 -19.91 0.96 26.96
C GLN A 622 -18.66 0.45 27.68
N LYS A 623 -18.16 1.15 28.70
CA LYS A 623 -17.02 0.73 29.53
C LYS A 623 -17.42 -0.02 30.83
N THR A 624 -18.69 -0.06 31.17
CA THR A 624 -19.26 -0.82 32.30
C THR A 624 -19.88 -2.12 31.81
#